data_9e3d7a3c06d243e5c2be0d9db74ebf63
#
_entry.id   9e3d7a3c06d243e5c2be0d9db74ebf63
#
_cell.length_a   1.000
_cell.length_b   1.000
_cell.length_c   1.000
_cell.angle_alpha   90.00
_cell.angle_beta   90.00
_cell.angle_gamma   90.00
#
_symmetry.space_group_name_H-M   'P 1'
#
loop_
_entity.id
_entity.type
_entity.pdbx_description
1 polymer ?
#
loop_
_entity_poly.entity_id
_entity_poly.type
_entity_poly.pdbx_seq_one_letter_code
_entity_poly.pdbx_strand_id
1 'polypeptide(L)'
;MDYKETLLMPKTEFQMKGNLPENEKVQRAKWEEMDLYNKLREKNKGRKPFVLHDGPPYANGSIHIGHAMNKILKDFVNRYAAMSGRDMIYIPGWDTHGLPIEQAVTNSGVDRKSMDKAEFRAICEEYAKKQIAMQMEGFKALNVIADWDNYYATFQHELEARQIEVFAEMARKGLIFKGMKPVYWSPSSESALAEAEIEYHDRKDPSIFVAFEVEEGNSVVDKGDY
;
A
#
# COMPACT_ATOMS: atom_id res chain seq x y z
N MET A 1 39.05 -24.95 -50.99
CA MET A 1 39.28 -23.67 -50.24
C MET A 1 38.07 -23.49 -49.35
N ASP A 2 38.24 -23.46 -48.03
CA ASP A 2 37.09 -23.18 -47.11
C ASP A 2 36.94 -21.67 -46.98
N TYR A 3 35.89 -21.15 -47.62
CA TYR A 3 35.59 -19.71 -47.64
C TYR A 3 35.13 -19.14 -46.26
N LYS A 4 34.94 -20.00 -45.26
CA LYS A 4 34.55 -19.56 -43.92
C LYS A 4 35.63 -18.67 -43.28
N GLU A 5 36.89 -18.92 -43.55
CA GLU A 5 38.03 -18.13 -43.04
C GLU A 5 38.18 -16.77 -43.71
N THR A 6 37.49 -16.55 -44.85
CA THR A 6 37.51 -15.26 -45.56
C THR A 6 36.39 -14.33 -45.13
N LEU A 7 35.43 -14.79 -44.28
CA LEU A 7 34.33 -14.01 -43.80
C LEU A 7 34.76 -13.07 -42.67
N LEU A 8 34.69 -11.80 -42.91
CA LEU A 8 34.93 -10.74 -41.90
C LEU A 8 33.68 -10.58 -41.03
N MET A 9 33.39 -11.60 -40.22
CA MET A 9 32.28 -11.51 -39.27
C MET A 9 32.67 -10.60 -38.11
N PRO A 10 31.78 -9.65 -37.70
CA PRO A 10 32.04 -8.83 -36.53
C PRO A 10 32.18 -9.73 -35.30
N LYS A 11 33.30 -9.55 -34.57
CA LYS A 11 33.54 -10.21 -33.28
C LYS A 11 33.12 -9.26 -32.17
N THR A 12 32.29 -9.73 -31.28
CA THR A 12 31.84 -8.96 -30.12
C THR A 12 31.73 -9.84 -28.90
N GLU A 13 32.11 -9.33 -27.75
CA GLU A 13 31.84 -9.97 -26.46
C GLU A 13 30.43 -9.73 -25.96
N PHE A 14 29.66 -8.90 -26.67
CA PHE A 14 28.27 -8.65 -26.36
C PHE A 14 27.44 -9.93 -26.53
N GLN A 15 26.69 -10.31 -25.50
CA GLN A 15 25.90 -11.52 -25.51
C GLN A 15 24.78 -11.44 -26.56
N MET A 16 24.74 -12.41 -27.47
CA MET A 16 23.72 -12.50 -28.53
C MET A 16 22.29 -12.78 -27.98
N LYS A 17 22.22 -13.44 -26.81
CA LYS A 17 20.96 -13.67 -26.08
C LYS A 17 20.89 -12.76 -24.88
N GLY A 18 19.77 -12.06 -24.72
CA GLY A 18 19.57 -11.16 -23.58
C GLY A 18 19.63 -11.84 -22.22
N ASN A 19 19.22 -13.12 -22.13
CA ASN A 19 19.22 -13.94 -20.91
C ASN A 19 18.78 -13.11 -19.67
N LEU A 20 17.70 -12.37 -19.82
CA LEU A 20 17.24 -11.34 -18.85
C LEU A 20 17.16 -11.88 -17.41
N PRO A 21 16.62 -13.08 -17.12
CA PRO A 21 16.49 -13.55 -15.73
C PRO A 21 17.84 -13.63 -14.98
N GLU A 22 18.92 -13.92 -15.69
CA GLU A 22 20.26 -13.99 -15.07
C GLU A 22 20.95 -12.63 -15.09
N ASN A 23 20.86 -11.89 -16.19
CA ASN A 23 21.49 -10.57 -16.31
C ASN A 23 20.87 -9.55 -15.36
N GLU A 24 19.57 -9.61 -15.08
CA GLU A 24 18.91 -8.77 -14.09
C GLU A 24 19.44 -8.99 -12.69
N LYS A 25 19.69 -10.23 -12.29
CA LYS A 25 20.30 -10.56 -10.98
C LYS A 25 21.70 -9.96 -10.85
N VAL A 26 22.51 -10.12 -11.89
CA VAL A 26 23.88 -9.56 -11.92
C VAL A 26 23.83 -8.03 -11.86
N GLN A 27 22.93 -7.41 -12.61
CA GLN A 27 22.82 -5.96 -12.62
C GLN A 27 22.31 -5.41 -11.29
N ARG A 28 21.36 -6.09 -10.65
CA ARG A 28 20.86 -5.72 -9.31
C ARG A 28 21.98 -5.80 -8.28
N ALA A 29 22.72 -6.91 -8.24
CA ALA A 29 23.86 -7.06 -7.33
C ALA A 29 24.90 -5.95 -7.50
N LYS A 30 25.20 -5.54 -8.73
CA LYS A 30 26.04 -4.39 -9.02
C LYS A 30 25.52 -3.08 -8.45
N TRP A 31 24.23 -2.83 -8.58
CA TRP A 31 23.60 -1.59 -8.08
C TRP A 31 23.55 -1.55 -6.55
N GLU A 32 23.35 -2.69 -5.92
CA GLU A 32 23.41 -2.84 -4.47
C GLU A 32 24.83 -2.62 -3.95
N GLU A 33 25.84 -3.28 -4.55
CA GLU A 33 27.26 -3.12 -4.17
C GLU A 33 27.74 -1.67 -4.30
N MET A 34 27.30 -0.97 -5.35
CA MET A 34 27.69 0.42 -5.57
C MET A 34 26.85 1.42 -4.78
N ASP A 35 25.82 0.99 -4.06
CA ASP A 35 24.86 1.87 -3.38
C ASP A 35 24.29 2.96 -4.33
N LEU A 36 23.66 2.50 -5.41
CA LEU A 36 23.24 3.35 -6.53
C LEU A 36 22.35 4.51 -6.11
N TYR A 37 21.39 4.27 -5.19
CA TYR A 37 20.49 5.31 -4.73
C TYR A 37 21.25 6.48 -4.09
N ASN A 38 22.09 6.19 -3.11
CA ASN A 38 22.85 7.24 -2.40
C ASN A 38 23.88 7.92 -3.32
N LYS A 39 24.49 7.19 -4.26
CA LYS A 39 25.37 7.81 -5.28
C LYS A 39 24.62 8.80 -6.18
N LEU A 40 23.40 8.48 -6.60
CA LEU A 40 22.57 9.41 -7.37
C LEU A 40 22.21 10.65 -6.55
N ARG A 41 21.87 10.47 -5.26
CA ARG A 41 21.63 11.57 -4.34
C ARG A 41 22.86 12.46 -4.14
N GLU A 42 24.01 11.87 -3.89
CA GLU A 42 25.28 12.63 -3.73
C GLU A 42 25.65 13.40 -5.00
N LYS A 43 25.54 12.75 -6.17
CA LYS A 43 25.80 13.40 -7.47
C LYS A 43 24.92 14.64 -7.72
N ASN A 44 23.68 14.59 -7.27
CA ASN A 44 22.70 15.66 -7.50
C ASN A 44 22.48 16.56 -6.27
N LYS A 45 23.30 16.41 -5.24
CA LYS A 45 23.20 17.18 -4.00
C LYS A 45 23.25 18.69 -4.25
N GLY A 46 22.34 19.43 -3.61
CA GLY A 46 22.22 20.88 -3.78
C GLY A 46 21.52 21.32 -5.06
N ARG A 47 21.09 20.40 -5.91
CA ARG A 47 20.24 20.69 -7.06
C ARG A 47 18.77 20.80 -6.64
N LYS A 48 17.92 21.23 -7.58
CA LYS A 48 16.48 21.34 -7.32
C LYS A 48 15.92 19.98 -6.90
N PRO A 49 15.30 19.87 -5.70
CA PRO A 49 14.76 18.61 -5.24
C PRO A 49 13.56 18.17 -6.09
N PHE A 50 13.42 16.86 -6.24
CA PHE A 50 12.26 16.20 -6.79
C PHE A 50 11.82 15.11 -5.83
N VAL A 51 10.71 15.34 -5.13
CA VAL A 51 10.13 14.41 -4.17
C VAL A 51 8.92 13.77 -4.79
N LEU A 52 8.95 12.46 -4.98
CA LEU A 52 7.77 11.68 -5.33
C LEU A 52 7.24 11.01 -4.07
N HIS A 53 6.08 11.46 -3.60
CA HIS A 53 5.42 10.82 -2.48
C HIS A 53 4.83 9.47 -2.91
N ASP A 54 5.14 8.42 -2.16
CA ASP A 54 4.60 7.09 -2.43
C ASP A 54 3.16 6.98 -1.93
N GLY A 55 2.23 6.54 -2.79
CA GLY A 55 0.96 5.99 -2.36
C GLY A 55 1.26 4.58 -1.82
N PRO A 56 1.21 4.39 -0.50
CA PRO A 56 1.73 3.17 0.12
C PRO A 56 0.85 1.96 -0.22
N PRO A 57 1.44 0.83 -0.66
CA PRO A 57 0.70 -0.41 -0.78
C PRO A 57 0.28 -0.91 0.60
N TYR A 58 -0.80 -1.66 0.65
CA TYR A 58 -1.24 -2.32 1.87
C TYR A 58 -0.36 -3.54 2.18
N ALA A 59 0.06 -3.66 3.45
CA ALA A 59 1.00 -4.70 3.89
C ALA A 59 0.29 -6.05 4.12
N ASN A 60 -0.30 -6.61 3.08
CA ASN A 60 -0.98 -7.92 3.14
C ASN A 60 -0.87 -8.66 1.81
N GLY A 61 -0.24 -9.83 1.85
CA GLY A 61 -0.05 -10.67 0.68
C GLY A 61 1.10 -10.27 -0.24
N SER A 62 1.33 -11.09 -1.26
CA SER A 62 2.37 -10.86 -2.27
C SER A 62 2.02 -9.70 -3.18
N ILE A 63 3.03 -9.10 -3.80
CA ILE A 63 2.82 -8.11 -4.85
C ILE A 63 2.14 -8.76 -6.06
N HIS A 64 1.30 -8.01 -6.75
CA HIS A 64 0.62 -8.41 -7.97
C HIS A 64 0.92 -7.42 -9.10
N ILE A 65 0.43 -7.70 -10.31
CA ILE A 65 0.72 -6.87 -11.49
C ILE A 65 0.35 -5.38 -11.32
N GLY A 66 -0.69 -5.08 -10.56
CA GLY A 66 -1.08 -3.69 -10.25
C GLY A 66 -0.02 -2.97 -9.40
N HIS A 67 0.55 -3.66 -8.40
CA HIS A 67 1.68 -3.14 -7.63
C HIS A 67 2.91 -2.94 -8.51
N ALA A 68 3.22 -3.91 -9.37
CA ALA A 68 4.35 -3.82 -10.29
C ALA A 68 4.20 -2.63 -11.24
N MET A 69 3.05 -2.46 -11.88
CA MET A 69 2.76 -1.34 -12.78
C MET A 69 2.92 0.00 -12.05
N ASN A 70 2.35 0.15 -10.86
CA ASN A 70 2.43 1.38 -10.09
C ASN A 70 3.88 1.75 -9.74
N LYS A 71 4.65 0.78 -9.22
CA LYS A 71 6.04 1.01 -8.81
C LYS A 71 6.98 1.24 -9.99
N ILE A 72 6.82 0.53 -11.08
CA ILE A 72 7.62 0.70 -12.30
C ILE A 72 7.37 2.07 -12.93
N LEU A 73 6.11 2.52 -13.01
CA LEU A 73 5.81 3.86 -13.54
C LEU A 73 6.41 4.97 -12.67
N LYS A 74 6.35 4.85 -11.36
CA LYS A 74 7.04 5.77 -10.43
C LYS A 74 8.55 5.73 -10.62
N ASP A 75 9.13 4.56 -10.79
CA ASP A 75 10.56 4.40 -11.03
C ASP A 75 11.02 5.08 -12.33
N PHE A 76 10.24 4.99 -13.39
CA PHE A 76 10.53 5.74 -14.63
C PHE A 76 10.59 7.25 -14.38
N VAL A 77 9.63 7.79 -13.65
CA VAL A 77 9.60 9.22 -13.30
C VAL A 77 10.80 9.60 -12.44
N ASN A 78 11.14 8.80 -11.46
CA ASN A 78 12.27 9.01 -10.55
C ASN A 78 13.61 8.97 -11.31
N ARG A 79 13.81 7.96 -12.16
CA ARG A 79 15.02 7.84 -12.98
C ARG A 79 15.16 9.01 -13.94
N TYR A 80 14.07 9.42 -14.59
CA TYR A 80 14.08 10.59 -15.46
C TYR A 80 14.48 11.85 -14.69
N ALA A 81 13.90 12.07 -13.50
CA ALA A 81 14.25 13.22 -12.65
C ALA A 81 15.73 13.22 -12.28
N ALA A 82 16.27 12.07 -11.83
CA ALA A 82 17.68 11.92 -11.46
C ALA A 82 18.62 12.16 -12.67
N MET A 83 18.29 11.59 -13.85
CA MET A 83 19.08 11.77 -15.08
C MET A 83 19.01 13.21 -15.61
N SER A 84 17.89 13.90 -15.35
CA SER A 84 17.74 15.33 -15.68
C SER A 84 18.44 16.26 -14.67
N GLY A 85 19.23 15.70 -13.75
CA GLY A 85 20.03 16.48 -12.80
C GLY A 85 19.23 17.05 -11.62
N ARG A 86 18.13 16.43 -11.24
CA ARG A 86 17.40 16.78 -10.02
C ARG A 86 17.84 15.90 -8.84
N ASP A 87 17.79 16.44 -7.64
CA ASP A 87 17.97 15.67 -6.41
C ASP A 87 16.69 14.85 -6.15
N MET A 88 16.68 13.62 -6.65
CA MET A 88 15.53 12.73 -6.59
C MET A 88 15.43 12.08 -5.20
N ILE A 89 14.30 12.27 -4.55
CA ILE A 89 13.99 11.71 -3.23
C ILE A 89 12.78 10.80 -3.37
N TYR A 90 12.98 9.52 -3.14
CA TYR A 90 11.91 8.55 -3.13
C TYR A 90 12.01 7.63 -1.92
N ILE A 91 11.12 7.84 -0.97
CA ILE A 91 10.99 7.05 0.25
C ILE A 91 9.75 6.18 0.09
N PRO A 92 9.90 4.84 0.00
CA PRO A 92 8.77 3.94 -0.12
C PRO A 92 7.99 3.87 1.20
N GLY A 93 6.70 3.55 1.11
CA GLY A 93 5.85 3.44 2.27
C GLY A 93 4.95 2.22 2.24
N TRP A 94 4.38 1.87 3.41
CA TRP A 94 3.38 0.83 3.57
C TRP A 94 2.22 1.29 4.43
N ASP A 95 1.00 0.98 3.97
CA ASP A 95 -0.21 1.07 4.78
C ASP A 95 -0.39 -0.23 5.57
N THR A 96 -0.59 -0.12 6.88
CA THR A 96 -0.54 -1.25 7.79
C THR A 96 -1.69 -1.30 8.78
N HIS A 97 -2.63 -0.36 8.69
CA HIS A 97 -3.79 -0.33 9.58
C HIS A 97 -5.03 -0.92 8.94
N GLY A 98 -5.92 -1.43 9.79
CA GLY A 98 -7.28 -1.77 9.43
C GLY A 98 -7.58 -3.26 9.32
N LEU A 99 -8.81 -3.51 8.91
CA LEU A 99 -9.46 -4.81 8.94
C LEU A 99 -8.73 -5.94 8.20
N PRO A 100 -8.11 -5.74 7.01
CA PRO A 100 -7.51 -6.86 6.29
C PRO A 100 -6.36 -7.56 7.05
N ILE A 101 -5.54 -6.82 7.79
CA ILE A 101 -4.49 -7.44 8.63
C ILE A 101 -5.11 -8.16 9.83
N GLU A 102 -6.07 -7.53 10.51
CA GLU A 102 -6.77 -8.15 11.63
C GLU A 102 -7.48 -9.45 11.23
N GLN A 103 -8.13 -9.47 10.06
CA GLN A 103 -8.76 -10.67 9.51
C GLN A 103 -7.72 -11.75 9.15
N ALA A 104 -6.60 -11.37 8.53
CA ALA A 104 -5.55 -12.32 8.20
C ALA A 104 -4.98 -12.99 9.45
N VAL A 105 -4.72 -12.21 10.50
CA VAL A 105 -4.26 -12.71 11.80
C VAL A 105 -5.31 -13.61 12.44
N THR A 106 -6.57 -13.21 12.46
CA THR A 106 -7.67 -14.01 13.02
C THR A 106 -7.86 -15.32 12.25
N ASN A 107 -7.81 -15.26 10.91
CA ASN A 107 -7.92 -16.45 10.06
C ASN A 107 -6.74 -17.42 10.21
N SER A 108 -5.59 -16.96 10.72
CA SER A 108 -4.47 -17.82 11.06
C SER A 108 -4.65 -18.61 12.37
N GLY A 109 -5.79 -18.45 13.03
CA GLY A 109 -6.16 -19.17 14.27
C GLY A 109 -5.96 -18.37 15.55
N VAL A 110 -5.65 -17.06 15.46
CA VAL A 110 -5.54 -16.19 16.63
C VAL A 110 -6.92 -15.72 17.06
N ASP A 111 -7.32 -16.05 18.28
CA ASP A 111 -8.60 -15.58 18.86
C ASP A 111 -8.41 -14.21 19.53
N ARG A 112 -8.78 -13.15 18.82
CA ARG A 112 -8.70 -11.77 19.32
C ARG A 112 -9.55 -11.51 20.58
N LYS A 113 -10.57 -12.35 20.85
CA LYS A 113 -11.47 -12.18 22.01
C LYS A 113 -10.89 -12.73 23.30
N SER A 114 -9.90 -13.62 23.19
CA SER A 114 -9.26 -14.26 24.34
C SER A 114 -8.03 -13.54 24.88
N MET A 115 -7.62 -12.44 24.25
CA MET A 115 -6.39 -11.72 24.58
C MET A 115 -6.60 -10.20 24.78
N ASP A 116 -5.63 -9.54 25.38
CA ASP A 116 -5.63 -8.09 25.50
C ASP A 116 -5.45 -7.40 24.13
N LYS A 117 -6.05 -6.21 24.01
CA LYS A 117 -5.97 -5.43 22.75
C LYS A 117 -4.54 -5.06 22.37
N ALA A 118 -3.68 -4.77 23.36
CA ALA A 118 -2.29 -4.45 23.10
C ALA A 118 -1.52 -5.67 22.56
N GLU A 119 -1.79 -6.84 23.10
CA GLU A 119 -1.22 -8.12 22.64
C GLU A 119 -1.64 -8.41 21.20
N PHE A 120 -2.93 -8.28 20.90
CA PHE A 120 -3.44 -8.49 19.53
C PHE A 120 -2.82 -7.50 18.53
N ARG A 121 -2.68 -6.22 18.91
CA ARG A 121 -2.02 -5.21 18.07
C ARG A 121 -0.55 -5.55 17.80
N ALA A 122 0.17 -6.05 18.80
CA ALA A 122 1.55 -6.49 18.62
C ALA A 122 1.66 -7.65 17.62
N ILE A 123 0.72 -8.60 17.65
CA ILE A 123 0.66 -9.70 16.67
C ILE A 123 0.39 -9.17 15.27
N CYS A 124 -0.54 -8.21 15.13
CA CYS A 124 -0.82 -7.55 13.84
C CYS A 124 0.40 -6.80 13.31
N GLU A 125 1.13 -6.10 14.16
CA GLU A 125 2.37 -5.40 13.80
C GLU A 125 3.44 -6.36 13.28
N GLU A 126 3.66 -7.48 13.98
CA GLU A 126 4.62 -8.50 13.54
C GLU A 126 4.20 -9.16 12.22
N TYR A 127 2.91 -9.37 12.02
CA TYR A 127 2.39 -9.82 10.72
C TYR A 127 2.71 -8.79 9.62
N ALA A 128 2.40 -7.51 9.85
CA ALA A 128 2.66 -6.45 8.91
C ALA A 128 4.15 -6.34 8.55
N LYS A 129 5.06 -6.40 9.53
CA LYS A 129 6.51 -6.41 9.30
C LYS A 129 6.96 -7.52 8.35
N LYS A 130 6.41 -8.73 8.51
CA LYS A 130 6.69 -9.85 7.61
C LYS A 130 6.20 -9.59 6.18
N GLN A 131 5.00 -9.00 6.05
CA GLN A 131 4.46 -8.65 4.74
C GLN A 131 5.27 -7.54 4.05
N ILE A 132 5.68 -6.53 4.80
CA ILE A 132 6.56 -5.46 4.30
C ILE A 132 7.87 -6.05 3.77
N ALA A 133 8.53 -6.89 4.53
CA ALA A 133 9.78 -7.52 4.11
C ALA A 133 9.62 -8.31 2.80
N MET A 134 8.56 -9.11 2.71
CA MET A 134 8.26 -9.89 1.50
C MET A 134 7.96 -9.01 0.29
N GLN A 135 7.14 -7.97 0.45
CA GLN A 135 6.79 -7.04 -0.63
C GLN A 135 8.01 -6.20 -1.06
N MET A 136 8.83 -5.77 -0.10
CA MET A 136 10.08 -5.03 -0.37
C MET A 136 11.01 -5.83 -1.28
N GLU A 137 11.23 -7.11 -0.99
CA GLU A 137 12.02 -7.99 -1.85
C GLU A 137 11.42 -8.12 -3.25
N GLY A 138 10.09 -8.20 -3.35
CA GLY A 138 9.40 -8.17 -4.63
C GLY A 138 9.65 -6.89 -5.43
N PHE A 139 9.59 -5.73 -4.79
CA PHE A 139 9.87 -4.44 -5.44
C PHE A 139 11.34 -4.26 -5.80
N LYS A 140 12.26 -4.72 -4.96
CA LYS A 140 13.68 -4.77 -5.29
C LYS A 140 13.96 -5.68 -6.49
N ALA A 141 13.23 -6.81 -6.60
CA ALA A 141 13.32 -7.69 -7.75
C ALA A 141 12.86 -7.04 -9.06
N LEU A 142 11.97 -6.06 -9.01
CA LEU A 142 11.58 -5.22 -10.14
C LEU A 142 12.61 -4.11 -10.47
N ASN A 143 13.75 -4.09 -9.77
CA ASN A 143 14.81 -3.08 -9.91
C ASN A 143 14.35 -1.63 -9.63
N VAL A 144 13.36 -1.44 -8.78
CA VAL A 144 12.91 -0.11 -8.34
C VAL A 144 13.99 0.55 -7.49
N ILE A 145 14.38 1.77 -7.82
CA ILE A 145 15.40 2.55 -7.09
C ILE A 145 14.69 3.44 -6.05
N ALA A 146 14.97 3.19 -4.77
CA ALA A 146 14.35 3.88 -3.64
C ALA A 146 15.24 3.83 -2.40
N ASP A 147 14.91 4.64 -1.40
CA ASP A 147 15.50 4.58 -0.06
C ASP A 147 14.84 3.44 0.73
N TRP A 148 15.31 2.22 0.52
CA TRP A 148 14.74 1.04 1.15
C TRP A 148 15.05 0.94 2.65
N ASP A 149 16.09 1.62 3.12
CA ASP A 149 16.51 1.59 4.53
C ASP A 149 15.67 2.55 5.41
N ASN A 150 15.15 3.62 4.82
CA ASN A 150 14.37 4.64 5.50
C ASN A 150 12.90 4.66 5.08
N TYR A 151 12.32 3.49 4.78
CA TYR A 151 10.90 3.39 4.47
C TYR A 151 10.00 3.84 5.62
N TYR A 152 8.77 4.26 5.30
CA TYR A 152 7.77 4.52 6.33
C TYR A 152 6.68 3.44 6.35
N ALA A 153 6.13 3.17 7.53
CA ALA A 153 4.95 2.33 7.69
C ALA A 153 3.97 3.02 8.66
N THR A 154 2.67 2.94 8.36
CA THR A 154 1.67 3.72 9.10
C THR A 154 1.56 3.33 10.57
N PHE A 155 2.06 2.16 11.00
CA PHE A 155 2.16 1.76 12.41
C PHE A 155 3.34 2.39 13.17
N GLN A 156 4.25 3.11 12.51
CA GLN A 156 5.38 3.75 13.20
C GLN A 156 4.88 4.86 14.12
N HIS A 157 5.36 4.86 15.35
CA HIS A 157 4.87 5.76 16.39
C HIS A 157 5.04 7.25 16.05
N GLU A 158 6.12 7.61 15.33
CA GLU A 158 6.35 8.96 14.86
C GLU A 158 5.28 9.39 13.86
N LEU A 159 4.85 8.49 12.98
CA LEU A 159 3.81 8.76 11.99
C LEU A 159 2.44 8.86 12.66
N GLU A 160 2.12 7.96 13.59
CA GLU A 160 0.90 8.02 14.39
C GLU A 160 0.82 9.32 15.19
N ALA A 161 1.91 9.74 15.82
CA ALA A 161 1.97 10.99 16.55
C ALA A 161 1.67 12.20 15.64
N ARG A 162 2.24 12.22 14.42
CA ARG A 162 1.98 13.29 13.46
C ARG A 162 0.52 13.31 12.98
N GLN A 163 -0.10 12.13 12.80
CA GLN A 163 -1.52 12.06 12.47
C GLN A 163 -2.39 12.67 13.58
N ILE A 164 -2.08 12.37 14.84
CA ILE A 164 -2.77 12.94 16.02
C ILE A 164 -2.59 14.46 16.07
N GLU A 165 -1.38 14.96 15.82
CA GLU A 165 -1.11 16.41 15.77
C GLU A 165 -1.96 17.12 14.70
N VAL A 166 -2.02 16.55 13.47
CA VAL A 166 -2.84 17.10 12.38
C VAL A 166 -4.33 17.06 12.74
N PHE A 167 -4.80 15.94 13.29
CA PHE A 167 -6.19 15.82 13.75
C PHE A 167 -6.54 16.87 14.80
N ALA A 168 -5.67 17.07 15.80
CA ALA A 168 -5.85 18.08 16.83
C ALA A 168 -5.89 19.50 16.25
N GLU A 169 -5.06 19.80 15.24
CA GLU A 169 -5.08 21.10 14.56
C GLU A 169 -6.38 21.31 13.76
N MET A 170 -6.88 20.29 13.09
CA MET A 170 -8.18 20.35 12.41
C MET A 170 -9.32 20.59 13.41
N ALA A 171 -9.29 19.94 14.57
CA ALA A 171 -10.27 20.15 15.63
C ALA A 171 -10.21 21.60 16.18
N ARG A 172 -9.00 22.14 16.42
CA ARG A 172 -8.84 23.55 16.86
C ARG A 172 -9.37 24.56 15.85
N LYS A 173 -9.29 24.25 14.56
CA LYS A 173 -9.86 25.08 13.47
C LYS A 173 -11.36 24.91 13.27
N GLY A 174 -12.03 24.06 14.06
CA GLY A 174 -13.47 23.80 13.94
C GLY A 174 -13.86 22.99 12.71
N LEU A 175 -12.91 22.29 12.07
CA LEU A 175 -13.14 21.49 10.88
C LEU A 175 -13.70 20.10 11.21
N ILE A 176 -13.62 19.69 12.47
CA ILE A 176 -14.08 18.37 12.94
C ILE A 176 -15.18 18.57 13.97
N PHE A 177 -16.26 17.85 13.79
CA PHE A 177 -17.38 17.82 14.74
C PHE A 177 -17.93 16.39 14.88
N LYS A 178 -18.53 16.08 16.02
CA LYS A 178 -19.22 14.82 16.25
C LYS A 178 -20.64 14.91 15.67
N GLY A 179 -20.98 14.01 14.77
CA GLY A 179 -22.30 13.92 14.16
C GLY A 179 -22.78 12.48 14.08
N MET A 180 -24.09 12.32 13.87
CA MET A 180 -24.69 11.01 13.59
C MET A 180 -24.87 10.86 12.09
N LYS A 181 -24.39 9.73 11.54
CA LYS A 181 -24.52 9.38 10.14
C LYS A 181 -24.79 7.88 10.04
N PRO A 182 -25.78 7.43 9.23
CA PRO A 182 -25.91 6.01 8.90
C PRO A 182 -24.64 5.50 8.23
N VAL A 183 -24.18 4.33 8.65
CA VAL A 183 -23.00 3.67 8.10
C VAL A 183 -23.31 2.21 7.84
N TYR A 184 -22.64 1.63 6.84
CA TYR A 184 -22.66 0.18 6.64
C TYR A 184 -21.91 -0.50 7.77
N TRP A 185 -22.47 -1.59 8.26
CA TRP A 185 -21.93 -2.35 9.38
C TRP A 185 -21.80 -3.81 9.01
N SER A 186 -20.62 -4.40 9.27
CA SER A 186 -20.39 -5.84 9.15
C SER A 186 -20.54 -6.53 10.50
N PRO A 187 -21.60 -7.31 10.72
CA PRO A 187 -21.77 -8.03 11.98
C PRO A 187 -20.69 -9.09 12.24
N SER A 188 -20.15 -9.70 11.18
CA SER A 188 -19.11 -10.72 11.31
C SER A 188 -17.76 -10.13 11.69
N SER A 189 -17.44 -8.94 11.24
CA SER A 189 -16.20 -8.22 11.58
C SER A 189 -16.37 -7.27 12.77
N GLU A 190 -17.59 -7.04 13.22
CA GLU A 190 -17.93 -6.07 14.27
C GLU A 190 -17.34 -4.67 13.98
N SER A 191 -17.46 -4.23 12.71
CA SER A 191 -16.84 -3.00 12.22
C SER A 191 -17.73 -2.24 11.25
N ALA A 192 -17.62 -0.91 11.25
CA ALA A 192 -18.14 -0.09 10.17
C ALA A 192 -17.30 -0.29 8.91
N LEU A 193 -17.95 -0.22 7.74
CA LEU A 193 -17.32 -0.38 6.44
C LEU A 193 -17.21 0.97 5.75
N ALA A 194 -16.09 1.21 5.07
CA ALA A 194 -15.97 2.27 4.09
C ALA A 194 -16.74 1.89 2.81
N GLU A 195 -17.17 2.88 2.04
CA GLU A 195 -17.95 2.64 0.81
C GLU A 195 -17.18 1.75 -0.20
N ALA A 196 -15.86 1.90 -0.27
CA ALA A 196 -15.01 1.08 -1.13
C ALA A 196 -14.88 -0.40 -0.70
N GLU A 197 -15.27 -0.72 0.53
CA GLU A 197 -15.22 -2.08 1.09
C GLU A 197 -16.56 -2.81 0.95
N ILE A 198 -17.58 -2.16 0.37
CA ILE A 198 -18.93 -2.72 0.21
C ILE A 198 -19.00 -3.49 -1.09
N GLU A 199 -19.37 -4.75 -1.01
CA GLU A 199 -19.64 -5.61 -2.15
C GLU A 199 -21.15 -5.83 -2.30
N TYR A 200 -21.68 -5.63 -3.50
CA TYR A 200 -23.09 -5.82 -3.81
C TYR A 200 -23.29 -7.15 -4.55
N HIS A 201 -24.17 -7.97 -4.00
CA HIS A 201 -24.56 -9.26 -4.60
C HIS A 201 -26.06 -9.38 -4.67
N ASP A 202 -26.56 -10.03 -5.73
CA ASP A 202 -27.98 -10.37 -5.82
C ASP A 202 -28.36 -11.34 -4.71
N ARG A 203 -29.41 -11.00 -3.96
CA ARG A 203 -29.90 -11.79 -2.84
C ARG A 203 -31.41 -11.91 -2.88
N LYS A 204 -31.93 -13.05 -2.47
CA LYS A 204 -33.36 -13.27 -2.23
C LYS A 204 -33.59 -13.34 -0.74
N ASP A 205 -34.23 -12.31 -0.19
CA ASP A 205 -34.65 -12.29 1.19
C ASP A 205 -36.18 -12.25 1.26
N PRO A 206 -36.82 -12.93 2.24
CA PRO A 206 -38.24 -12.79 2.47
C PRO A 206 -38.55 -11.37 2.93
N SER A 207 -39.52 -10.74 2.32
CA SER A 207 -40.07 -9.44 2.77
C SER A 207 -41.38 -9.66 3.52
N ILE A 208 -41.60 -8.86 4.53
CA ILE A 208 -42.85 -8.87 5.31
C ILE A 208 -43.39 -7.46 5.37
N PHE A 209 -44.72 -7.36 5.44
CA PHE A 209 -45.41 -6.11 5.77
C PHE A 209 -45.87 -6.23 7.23
N VAL A 210 -45.56 -5.22 8.03
CA VAL A 210 -45.93 -5.16 9.44
C VAL A 210 -46.76 -3.92 9.65
N ALA A 211 -48.01 -4.08 10.12
CA ALA A 211 -48.84 -2.97 10.54
C ALA A 211 -48.50 -2.56 11.96
N PHE A 212 -48.37 -1.27 12.19
CA PHE A 212 -48.22 -0.70 13.52
C PHE A 212 -49.42 0.17 13.83
N GLU A 213 -49.97 0.04 15.04
CA GLU A 213 -51.04 0.93 15.52
C GLU A 213 -50.41 2.27 15.92
N VAL A 214 -51.02 3.34 15.40
CA VAL A 214 -50.68 4.70 15.81
C VAL A 214 -51.58 5.08 16.97
N GLU A 215 -51.05 5.12 18.18
CA GLU A 215 -51.81 5.41 19.41
C GLU A 215 -52.28 6.88 19.47
N GLU A 216 -51.41 7.80 19.01
CA GLU A 216 -51.71 9.23 18.96
C GLU A 216 -51.41 9.79 17.57
N GLY A 217 -52.41 10.35 16.91
CA GLY A 217 -52.27 11.01 15.62
C GLY A 217 -51.71 12.42 15.72
N ASN A 218 -51.26 12.95 14.59
CA ASN A 218 -50.82 14.33 14.44
C ASN A 218 -51.41 14.95 13.15
N SER A 219 -50.96 16.12 12.72
CA SER A 219 -51.46 16.79 11.51
C SER A 219 -51.20 16.06 10.19
N VAL A 220 -50.40 14.99 10.19
CA VAL A 220 -49.99 14.23 9.00
C VAL A 220 -50.51 12.81 9.03
N VAL A 221 -50.59 12.19 10.20
CA VAL A 221 -50.97 10.80 10.40
C VAL A 221 -52.08 10.72 11.42
N ASP A 222 -53.21 10.16 11.04
CA ASP A 222 -54.36 9.93 11.94
C ASP A 222 -54.11 8.72 12.85
N LYS A 223 -54.84 8.63 13.97
CA LYS A 223 -54.81 7.44 14.80
C LYS A 223 -55.38 6.25 13.99
N GLY A 224 -54.62 5.13 13.98
CA GLY A 224 -55.04 3.92 13.27
C GLY A 224 -53.89 3.01 12.91
N ASP A 225 -54.16 1.97 12.16
CA ASP A 225 -53.15 1.00 11.69
C ASP A 225 -52.54 1.46 10.37
N TYR A 226 -51.22 1.40 10.29
CA TYR A 226 -50.41 1.76 9.12
C TYR A 226 -49.39 0.69 8.77
#